data_6abdfdbb7117d60694dbbf0811fe8748
#
_entry.id   6abdfdbb7117d60694dbbf0811fe8748
#
_cell.length_a   1.000
_cell.length_b   1.000
_cell.length_c   1.000
_cell.angle_alpha   90.00
_cell.angle_beta   90.00
_cell.angle_gamma   90.00
#
_symmetry.space_group_name_H-M   'P 1'
#
loop_
_entity.id
_entity.type
_entity.pdbx_description
1 polymer ?
#
loop_
_entity_poly.entity_id
_entity_poly.type
_entity_poly.pdbx_seq_one_letter_code
_entity_poly.pdbx_strand_id
1 'polypeptide(L)'
;MRVEHIGDATLYLGDCLEILPTLDKVDAVVTDPPYGIKYSHGKVKIKHATIFQNIHILGDDKPFDPFPWLKFPVCLFWGANHFANKLPDGGRWLVWDKRCGTGDGKSQSDVEIAWLSGDRKADRIYRQLWDGFNKAGEERGIPRVHPTQKPVALMQWCLGFLPNAKIILDPFMGSGTTGVACANLGRKFIGIEIEEKYFDIACKRIEIAYSQPRLFDDLEDDKSKPVEQWLGFEEAL
;
A
#
# COMPACT_ATOMS: atom_id res chain seq x y z
N MET A 1 1.53 -2.61 -24.58
CA MET A 1 1.91 -2.56 -23.16
C MET A 1 2.91 -1.43 -22.99
N ARG A 2 2.63 -0.46 -22.12
CA ARG A 2 3.56 0.62 -21.77
C ARG A 2 4.29 0.22 -20.49
N VAL A 3 5.61 0.45 -20.42
CA VAL A 3 6.44 0.15 -19.26
C VAL A 3 7.26 1.38 -18.92
N GLU A 4 7.29 1.73 -17.62
CA GLU A 4 8.09 2.84 -17.10
C GLU A 4 9.07 2.33 -16.04
N HIS A 5 10.30 2.83 -16.07
CA HIS A 5 11.33 2.53 -15.08
C HIS A 5 11.67 3.81 -14.32
N ILE A 6 11.44 3.81 -13.00
CA ILE A 6 11.61 4.98 -12.13
C ILE A 6 12.39 4.55 -10.89
N GLY A 7 13.67 4.88 -10.81
CA GLY A 7 14.56 4.36 -9.78
C GLY A 7 14.56 2.82 -9.78
N ASP A 8 14.29 2.20 -8.64
CA ASP A 8 14.17 0.74 -8.50
C ASP A 8 12.73 0.22 -8.76
N ALA A 9 11.85 1.05 -9.30
CA ALA A 9 10.49 0.66 -9.64
C ALA A 9 10.34 0.38 -11.15
N THR A 10 9.60 -0.69 -11.47
CA THR A 10 9.15 -1.01 -12.84
C THR A 10 7.62 -1.03 -12.83
N LEU A 11 7.02 -0.20 -13.66
CA LEU A 11 5.58 -0.01 -13.72
C LEU A 11 5.05 -0.45 -15.08
N TYR A 12 3.97 -1.23 -15.08
CA TYR A 12 3.34 -1.77 -16.27
C TYR A 12 1.92 -1.24 -16.41
N LEU A 13 1.59 -0.70 -17.58
CA LEU A 13 0.21 -0.37 -17.97
C LEU A 13 -0.38 -1.57 -18.71
N GLY A 14 -1.37 -2.24 -18.11
CA GLY A 14 -2.04 -3.38 -18.71
C GLY A 14 -2.74 -4.30 -17.72
N ASP A 15 -3.25 -5.41 -18.23
CA ASP A 15 -3.90 -6.43 -17.40
C ASP A 15 -2.84 -7.22 -16.60
N CYS A 16 -3.06 -7.28 -15.29
CA CYS A 16 -2.13 -7.94 -14.39
C CYS A 16 -2.02 -9.46 -14.64
N LEU A 17 -3.06 -10.13 -15.11
CA LEU A 17 -3.02 -11.56 -15.42
C LEU A 17 -2.25 -11.86 -16.71
N GLU A 18 -2.25 -10.92 -17.67
CA GLU A 18 -1.45 -11.04 -18.89
C GLU A 18 0.04 -10.75 -18.63
N ILE A 19 0.32 -9.82 -17.71
CA ILE A 19 1.70 -9.40 -17.37
C ILE A 19 2.36 -10.40 -16.41
N LEU A 20 1.60 -10.97 -15.48
CA LEU A 20 2.10 -11.87 -14.43
C LEU A 20 3.03 -13.01 -14.94
N PRO A 21 2.74 -13.70 -16.08
CA PRO A 21 3.63 -14.74 -16.59
C PRO A 21 4.98 -14.25 -17.12
N THR A 22 5.11 -12.94 -17.35
CA THR A 22 6.34 -12.31 -17.90
C THR A 22 7.26 -11.77 -16.81
N LEU A 23 6.80 -11.78 -15.55
CA LEU A 23 7.57 -11.24 -14.44
C LEU A 23 8.62 -12.24 -13.97
N ASP A 24 9.80 -11.68 -13.68
CA ASP A 24 10.87 -12.39 -12.97
C ASP A 24 10.49 -12.66 -11.51
N LYS A 25 11.48 -13.00 -10.70
CA LYS A 25 11.33 -13.29 -9.27
C LYS A 25 10.67 -12.12 -8.53
N VAL A 26 9.65 -12.45 -7.72
CA VAL A 26 8.99 -11.56 -6.77
C VAL A 26 9.07 -12.19 -5.38
N ASP A 27 9.41 -11.39 -4.37
CA ASP A 27 9.54 -11.89 -3.00
C ASP A 27 8.20 -11.79 -2.23
N ALA A 28 7.40 -10.78 -2.52
CA ALA A 28 6.08 -10.62 -1.89
C ALA A 28 5.10 -9.87 -2.80
N VAL A 29 3.82 -10.23 -2.68
CA VAL A 29 2.68 -9.47 -3.21
C VAL A 29 2.09 -8.65 -2.07
N VAL A 30 1.97 -7.33 -2.26
CA VAL A 30 1.34 -6.40 -1.30
C VAL A 30 0.36 -5.54 -2.07
N THR A 31 -0.94 -5.76 -1.87
CA THR A 31 -1.94 -5.17 -2.76
C THR A 31 -3.28 -4.88 -2.09
N ASP A 32 -4.01 -3.95 -2.70
CA ASP A 32 -5.40 -3.58 -2.40
C ASP A 32 -6.27 -3.84 -3.65
N PRO A 33 -6.66 -5.10 -3.90
CA PRO A 33 -7.39 -5.46 -5.11
C PRO A 33 -8.83 -4.92 -5.10
N PRO A 34 -9.53 -4.86 -6.23
CA PRO A 34 -10.97 -4.64 -6.24
C PRO A 34 -11.69 -5.80 -5.52
N TYR A 35 -12.63 -5.47 -4.60
CA TYR A 35 -13.23 -6.48 -3.71
C TYR A 35 -14.46 -7.19 -4.30
N GLY A 36 -15.01 -6.68 -5.41
CA GLY A 36 -16.25 -7.19 -6.00
C GLY A 36 -17.51 -6.71 -5.27
N ILE A 37 -17.43 -5.57 -4.61
CA ILE A 37 -18.55 -5.00 -3.83
C ILE A 37 -19.35 -3.95 -4.60
N LYS A 38 -19.00 -3.73 -5.88
CA LYS A 38 -19.62 -2.70 -6.75
C LYS A 38 -19.58 -1.32 -6.09
N TYR A 39 -18.41 -0.97 -5.57
CA TYR A 39 -18.22 0.26 -4.83
C TYR A 39 -18.66 1.48 -5.65
N SER A 40 -19.62 2.23 -5.13
CA SER A 40 -20.07 3.47 -5.73
C SER A 40 -20.05 4.58 -4.69
N HIS A 41 -19.43 5.71 -5.02
CA HIS A 41 -19.60 6.91 -4.21
C HIS A 41 -20.99 7.48 -4.43
N GLY A 42 -21.80 7.52 -3.35
CA GLY A 42 -23.04 8.29 -3.33
C GLY A 42 -22.76 9.77 -3.63
N LYS A 43 -23.76 10.47 -4.17
CA LYS A 43 -23.69 11.92 -4.48
C LYS A 43 -23.53 12.74 -3.20
N VAL A 44 -22.32 12.90 -2.72
CA VAL A 44 -22.01 13.81 -1.59
C VAL A 44 -21.57 15.15 -2.17
N LYS A 45 -22.43 16.16 -2.11
CA LYS A 45 -22.10 17.54 -2.46
C LYS A 45 -21.36 18.17 -1.27
N ILE A 46 -20.04 18.28 -1.34
CA ILE A 46 -19.25 19.01 -0.36
C ILE A 46 -18.40 20.06 -1.08
N LYS A 47 -18.49 21.30 -0.61
CA LYS A 47 -17.97 22.51 -1.27
C LYS A 47 -16.45 22.57 -1.53
N HIS A 48 -15.63 21.69 -0.97
CA HIS A 48 -14.15 21.75 -1.04
C HIS A 48 -13.45 20.39 -1.05
N ALA A 49 -14.11 19.31 -1.42
CA ALA A 49 -13.49 18.00 -1.51
C ALA A 49 -13.31 17.56 -2.96
N THR A 50 -12.24 16.84 -3.25
CA THR A 50 -12.10 16.12 -4.51
C THR A 50 -13.23 15.10 -4.57
N ILE A 51 -14.29 15.40 -5.33
CA ILE A 51 -15.47 14.56 -5.44
C ILE A 51 -15.19 13.56 -6.56
N PHE A 52 -14.99 12.32 -6.17
CA PHE A 52 -14.98 11.20 -7.10
C PHE A 52 -16.45 10.84 -7.39
N GLN A 53 -17.08 11.51 -8.38
CA GLN A 53 -18.44 11.21 -8.80
C GLN A 53 -18.43 10.14 -9.89
N ASN A 54 -19.34 9.17 -9.80
CA ASN A 54 -19.57 8.12 -10.80
C ASN A 54 -18.32 7.31 -11.19
N ILE A 55 -17.45 7.04 -10.24
CA ILE A 55 -16.29 6.19 -10.50
C ILE A 55 -16.70 4.74 -10.35
N HIS A 56 -16.52 3.99 -11.42
CA HIS A 56 -16.51 2.55 -11.39
C HIS A 56 -15.05 2.10 -11.22
N ILE A 57 -14.79 1.32 -10.18
CA ILE A 57 -13.50 0.64 -10.03
C ILE A 57 -13.53 -0.54 -10.99
N LEU A 58 -12.57 -0.59 -11.91
CA LEU A 58 -12.49 -1.67 -12.90
C LEU A 58 -12.25 -3.00 -12.17
N GLY A 59 -13.03 -4.03 -12.51
CA GLY A 59 -12.93 -5.35 -11.86
C GLY A 59 -13.67 -5.49 -10.54
N ASP A 60 -14.31 -4.41 -10.02
CA ASP A 60 -15.10 -4.46 -8.77
C ASP A 60 -16.54 -5.00 -8.96
N ASP A 61 -16.85 -5.49 -10.15
CA ASP A 61 -18.12 -6.15 -10.50
C ASP A 61 -18.12 -7.65 -10.18
N LYS A 62 -16.96 -8.24 -9.93
CA LYS A 62 -16.74 -9.66 -9.63
C LYS A 62 -15.95 -9.85 -8.34
N PRO A 63 -16.29 -10.88 -7.53
CA PRO A 63 -15.50 -11.21 -6.34
C PRO A 63 -14.03 -11.46 -6.70
N PHE A 64 -13.13 -10.87 -5.93
CA PHE A 64 -11.69 -11.07 -6.12
C PHE A 64 -11.33 -12.56 -5.98
N ASP A 65 -10.44 -13.01 -6.84
CA ASP A 65 -9.85 -14.34 -6.74
C ASP A 65 -8.38 -14.23 -6.32
N PRO A 66 -8.01 -14.63 -5.08
CA PRO A 66 -6.64 -14.56 -4.59
C PRO A 66 -5.75 -15.68 -5.16
N PHE A 67 -6.32 -16.72 -5.77
CA PHE A 67 -5.60 -17.92 -6.14
C PHE A 67 -4.38 -17.71 -7.05
N PRO A 68 -4.43 -16.86 -8.10
CA PRO A 68 -3.24 -16.58 -8.93
C PRO A 68 -2.06 -15.99 -8.16
N TRP A 69 -2.34 -15.33 -7.03
CA TRP A 69 -1.35 -14.60 -6.23
C TRP A 69 -0.80 -15.43 -5.07
N LEU A 70 -1.55 -16.42 -4.57
CA LEU A 70 -1.15 -17.28 -3.44
C LEU A 70 0.06 -18.16 -3.74
N LYS A 71 0.52 -18.23 -4.99
CA LYS A 71 1.76 -18.92 -5.39
C LYS A 71 3.04 -18.17 -5.00
N PHE A 72 2.95 -16.89 -4.67
CA PHE A 72 4.11 -16.11 -4.26
C PHE A 72 4.52 -16.42 -2.82
N PRO A 73 5.81 -16.24 -2.47
CA PRO A 73 6.33 -16.62 -1.15
C PRO A 73 5.59 -15.95 0.00
N VAL A 74 5.20 -14.69 -0.16
CA VAL A 74 4.43 -13.93 0.83
C VAL A 74 3.38 -13.09 0.13
N CYS A 75 2.17 -13.06 0.71
CA CYS A 75 1.03 -12.29 0.21
C CYS A 75 0.43 -11.45 1.32
N LEU A 76 0.20 -10.17 1.05
CA LEU A 76 -0.56 -9.26 1.89
C LEU A 76 -1.69 -8.66 1.06
N PHE A 77 -2.93 -8.97 1.43
CA PHE A 77 -4.13 -8.54 0.71
C PHE A 77 -5.02 -7.69 1.59
N TRP A 78 -5.22 -6.44 1.22
CA TRP A 78 -6.25 -5.59 1.80
C TRP A 78 -7.65 -6.03 1.36
N GLY A 79 -8.68 -5.72 2.17
CA GLY A 79 -10.05 -6.15 1.92
C GLY A 79 -10.27 -7.66 2.00
N ALA A 80 -9.35 -8.38 2.63
CA ALA A 80 -9.35 -9.84 2.70
C ALA A 80 -10.58 -10.44 3.40
N ASN A 81 -11.30 -9.66 4.20
CA ASN A 81 -12.58 -10.05 4.79
C ASN A 81 -13.67 -10.32 3.72
N HIS A 82 -13.58 -9.74 2.52
CA HIS A 82 -14.54 -9.96 1.43
C HIS A 82 -14.34 -11.29 0.70
N PHE A 83 -13.17 -11.91 0.85
CA PHE A 83 -12.81 -13.19 0.24
C PHE A 83 -12.08 -14.14 1.20
N ALA A 84 -12.35 -13.99 2.51
CA ALA A 84 -11.68 -14.77 3.56
C ALA A 84 -11.84 -16.29 3.39
N ASN A 85 -12.96 -16.74 2.83
CA ASN A 85 -13.24 -18.15 2.56
C ASN A 85 -12.37 -18.77 1.44
N LYS A 86 -11.61 -17.94 0.71
CA LYS A 86 -10.67 -18.37 -0.34
C LYS A 86 -9.22 -18.35 0.11
N LEU A 87 -8.96 -17.84 1.32
CA LEU A 87 -7.62 -17.77 1.86
C LEU A 87 -7.26 -19.08 2.56
N PRO A 88 -5.99 -19.51 2.51
CA PRO A 88 -5.54 -20.67 3.27
C PRO A 88 -5.59 -20.41 4.77
N ASP A 89 -5.69 -21.49 5.54
CA ASP A 89 -5.56 -21.44 6.99
C ASP A 89 -4.19 -20.87 7.40
N GLY A 90 -4.17 -20.13 8.51
CA GLY A 90 -2.95 -19.53 9.04
C GLY A 90 -2.82 -18.04 8.73
N GLY A 91 -1.58 -17.55 8.74
CA GLY A 91 -1.30 -16.13 8.56
C GLY A 91 -1.72 -15.27 9.76
N ARG A 92 -1.85 -13.97 9.53
CA ARG A 92 -2.34 -13.01 10.52
C ARG A 92 -3.23 -11.98 9.88
N TRP A 93 -4.08 -11.37 10.70
CA TRP A 93 -4.89 -10.23 10.30
C TRP A 93 -4.21 -8.93 10.72
N LEU A 94 -4.22 -7.97 9.81
CA LEU A 94 -3.78 -6.61 10.03
C LEU A 94 -5.00 -5.71 9.94
N VAL A 95 -5.27 -4.96 11.00
CA VAL A 95 -6.45 -4.10 11.10
C VAL A 95 -6.00 -2.65 11.06
N TRP A 96 -6.55 -1.88 10.14
CA TRP A 96 -6.38 -0.45 10.13
C TRP A 96 -7.62 0.23 10.70
N ASP A 97 -7.48 0.80 11.91
CA ASP A 97 -8.46 1.71 12.50
C ASP A 97 -8.27 3.11 11.87
N LYS A 98 -9.10 3.41 10.89
CA LYS A 98 -9.02 4.67 10.12
C LYS A 98 -9.78 5.82 10.76
N ARG A 99 -10.44 5.59 11.90
CA ARG A 99 -11.21 6.61 12.63
C ARG A 99 -10.64 6.97 13.98
N CYS A 100 -9.78 6.16 14.56
CA CYS A 100 -9.15 6.42 15.86
C CYS A 100 -10.16 6.78 16.95
N GLY A 101 -11.30 6.05 17.00
CA GLY A 101 -12.37 6.30 17.97
C GLY A 101 -13.25 7.53 17.68
N THR A 102 -13.06 8.20 16.52
CA THR A 102 -13.94 9.31 16.13
C THR A 102 -14.98 8.82 15.11
N GLY A 103 -16.26 9.02 15.36
CA GLY A 103 -17.27 8.85 14.33
C GLY A 103 -18.20 7.65 14.48
N ASP A 104 -18.52 7.27 15.68
CA ASP A 104 -19.59 6.32 15.98
C ASP A 104 -20.88 6.70 15.25
N GLY A 105 -21.50 5.73 14.58
CA GLY A 105 -22.79 5.90 13.89
C GLY A 105 -22.73 6.34 12.43
N LYS A 106 -21.55 6.40 11.80
CA LYS A 106 -21.44 6.60 10.34
C LYS A 106 -21.68 5.28 9.59
N SER A 107 -22.23 5.38 8.38
CA SER A 107 -22.56 4.22 7.54
C SER A 107 -21.34 3.50 6.95
N GLN A 108 -20.15 4.10 7.04
CA GLN A 108 -18.89 3.53 6.52
C GLN A 108 -18.17 2.77 7.61
N SER A 109 -17.48 1.69 7.23
CA SER A 109 -16.66 0.89 8.14
C SER A 109 -15.60 1.73 8.86
N ASP A 110 -15.42 1.50 10.15
CA ASP A 110 -14.41 2.16 10.98
C ASP A 110 -13.02 1.59 10.76
N VAL A 111 -12.95 0.36 10.27
CA VAL A 111 -11.69 -0.35 10.02
C VAL A 111 -11.62 -0.89 8.59
N GLU A 112 -10.41 -1.12 8.13
CA GLU A 112 -10.10 -1.97 6.99
C GLU A 112 -9.20 -3.11 7.44
N ILE A 113 -9.32 -4.26 6.78
CA ILE A 113 -8.68 -5.49 7.24
C ILE A 113 -7.85 -6.07 6.11
N ALA A 114 -6.59 -6.39 6.41
CA ALA A 114 -5.73 -7.16 5.52
C ALA A 114 -5.37 -8.50 6.12
N TRP A 115 -5.08 -9.46 5.24
CA TRP A 115 -4.52 -10.76 5.59
C TRP A 115 -3.08 -10.85 5.08
N LEU A 116 -2.17 -11.27 5.96
CA LEU A 116 -0.78 -11.56 5.63
C LEU A 116 -0.53 -13.05 5.74
N SER A 117 -0.08 -13.68 4.65
CA SER A 117 0.22 -15.10 4.56
C SER A 117 1.35 -15.55 5.48
N GLY A 118 1.43 -16.85 5.74
CA GLY A 118 2.47 -17.49 6.51
C GLY A 118 1.95 -18.15 7.80
N ASP A 119 2.84 -18.40 8.75
CA ASP A 119 2.46 -19.01 10.02
C ASP A 119 1.51 -18.13 10.80
N ARG A 120 0.62 -18.80 11.57
CA ARG A 120 -0.31 -18.08 12.43
C ARG A 120 0.44 -17.30 13.50
N LYS A 121 0.25 -15.98 13.51
CA LYS A 121 0.86 -15.04 14.47
C LYS A 121 -0.22 -14.12 15.02
N ALA A 122 0.11 -13.41 16.09
CA ALA A 122 -0.79 -12.43 16.68
C ALA A 122 -1.17 -11.33 15.66
N ASP A 123 -2.45 -11.03 15.60
CA ASP A 123 -2.99 -9.94 14.79
C ASP A 123 -2.45 -8.58 15.25
N ARG A 124 -2.46 -7.61 14.37
CA ARG A 124 -1.93 -6.28 14.68
C ARG A 124 -2.90 -5.20 14.22
N ILE A 125 -2.88 -4.10 14.94
CA ILE A 125 -3.70 -2.92 14.62
C ILE A 125 -2.81 -1.71 14.36
N TYR A 126 -3.13 -0.99 13.31
CA TYR A 126 -2.58 0.32 12.97
C TYR A 126 -3.65 1.38 13.14
N ARG A 127 -3.31 2.51 13.76
CA ARG A 127 -4.25 3.62 13.99
C ARG A 127 -3.75 4.87 13.30
N GLN A 128 -4.51 5.33 12.31
CA GLN A 128 -4.26 6.59 11.62
C GLN A 128 -5.58 7.13 11.09
N LEU A 129 -5.95 8.33 11.53
CA LEU A 129 -7.17 8.98 11.05
C LEU A 129 -7.11 9.24 9.55
N TRP A 130 -8.09 8.68 8.82
CA TRP A 130 -8.21 8.82 7.38
C TRP A 130 -9.66 8.66 6.95
N ASP A 131 -10.47 9.62 7.33
CA ASP A 131 -11.92 9.59 7.12
C ASP A 131 -12.30 10.54 5.97
N GLY A 132 -11.85 10.24 4.78
CA GLY A 132 -12.22 11.00 3.57
C GLY A 132 -11.73 12.45 3.58
N PHE A 133 -12.10 13.27 4.56
CA PHE A 133 -11.74 14.67 4.71
C PHE A 133 -10.63 14.89 5.72
N ASN A 134 -10.69 14.14 6.82
CA ASN A 134 -9.74 14.27 7.90
C ASN A 134 -8.64 13.24 7.69
N LYS A 135 -7.43 13.73 7.50
CA LYS A 135 -6.22 12.92 7.38
C LYS A 135 -5.24 13.34 8.45
N ALA A 136 -4.61 12.37 9.11
CA ALA A 136 -3.48 12.60 9.99
C ALA A 136 -2.18 12.19 9.30
N GLY A 137 -1.04 12.66 9.84
CA GLY A 137 0.29 12.35 9.31
C GLY A 137 0.72 13.27 8.16
N GLU A 138 1.75 12.84 7.44
CA GLU A 138 2.42 13.64 6.39
C GLU A 138 1.49 14.01 5.23
N GLU A 139 0.46 13.20 4.96
CA GLU A 139 -0.50 13.46 3.87
C GLU A 139 -1.66 14.38 4.30
N ARG A 140 -1.55 15.04 5.48
CA ARG A 140 -2.55 16.02 5.94
C ARG A 140 -2.65 17.18 4.96
N GLY A 141 -3.87 17.50 4.53
CA GLY A 141 -4.12 18.59 3.57
C GLY A 141 -3.83 18.26 2.11
N ILE A 142 -3.20 17.13 1.80
CA ILE A 142 -2.97 16.68 0.42
C ILE A 142 -4.25 16.04 -0.11
N PRO A 143 -4.83 16.50 -1.22
CA PRO A 143 -6.00 15.87 -1.81
C PRO A 143 -5.73 14.40 -2.18
N ARG A 144 -6.76 13.55 -2.06
CA ARG A 144 -6.69 12.20 -2.62
C ARG A 144 -6.73 12.26 -4.14
N VAL A 145 -5.92 11.45 -4.77
CA VAL A 145 -5.85 11.31 -6.24
C VAL A 145 -6.50 10.02 -6.74
N HIS A 146 -6.87 9.13 -5.81
CA HIS A 146 -7.58 7.89 -6.08
C HIS A 146 -8.69 7.68 -5.03
N PRO A 147 -9.87 7.13 -5.39
CA PRO A 147 -11.01 6.98 -4.47
C PRO A 147 -10.71 6.10 -3.27
N THR A 148 -9.95 5.04 -3.46
CA THR A 148 -9.56 4.06 -2.42
C THR A 148 -8.11 4.20 -1.96
N GLN A 149 -7.49 5.37 -2.20
CA GLN A 149 -6.09 5.62 -1.82
C GLN A 149 -5.85 5.35 -0.33
N LYS A 150 -4.89 4.48 -0.04
CA LYS A 150 -4.40 4.23 1.31
C LYS A 150 -3.27 5.19 1.71
N PRO A 151 -3.05 5.43 3.02
CA PRO A 151 -1.90 6.22 3.49
C PRO A 151 -0.56 5.54 3.16
N VAL A 152 0.45 6.32 2.80
CA VAL A 152 1.81 5.81 2.58
C VAL A 152 2.36 5.16 3.86
N ALA A 153 2.17 5.81 5.02
CA ALA A 153 2.62 5.29 6.30
C ALA A 153 1.99 3.93 6.68
N LEU A 154 0.73 3.69 6.28
CA LEU A 154 0.09 2.40 6.44
C LEU A 154 0.80 1.31 5.62
N MET A 155 1.15 1.61 4.36
CA MET A 155 1.85 0.66 3.51
C MET A 155 3.28 0.41 3.99
N GLN A 156 3.97 1.43 4.50
CA GLN A 156 5.28 1.27 5.15
C GLN A 156 5.19 0.36 6.39
N TRP A 157 4.15 0.54 7.22
CA TRP A 157 3.89 -0.35 8.35
C TRP A 157 3.65 -1.79 7.91
N CYS A 158 2.88 -2.02 6.84
CA CYS A 158 2.68 -3.35 6.26
C CYS A 158 4.00 -3.96 5.79
N LEU A 159 4.82 -3.20 5.07
CA LEU A 159 6.14 -3.64 4.60
C LEU A 159 7.09 -3.97 5.74
N GLY A 160 6.93 -3.37 6.92
CA GLY A 160 7.67 -3.70 8.13
C GLY A 160 7.51 -5.17 8.59
N PHE A 161 6.42 -5.84 8.23
CA PHE A 161 6.23 -7.27 8.50
C PHE A 161 6.96 -8.19 7.51
N LEU A 162 7.57 -7.62 6.46
CA LEU A 162 8.24 -8.32 5.36
C LEU A 162 9.73 -7.94 5.28
N PRO A 163 10.53 -8.12 6.37
CA PRO A 163 11.89 -7.59 6.42
C PRO A 163 12.82 -8.17 5.34
N ASN A 164 12.55 -9.39 4.88
CA ASN A 164 13.39 -10.10 3.91
C ASN A 164 12.92 -9.94 2.45
N ALA A 165 11.74 -9.34 2.22
CA ALA A 165 11.21 -9.14 0.88
C ALA A 165 11.85 -7.89 0.26
N LYS A 166 12.67 -8.08 -0.77
CA LYS A 166 13.36 -7.01 -1.48
C LYS A 166 12.59 -6.53 -2.71
N ILE A 167 11.84 -7.42 -3.37
CA ILE A 167 11.09 -7.15 -4.59
C ILE A 167 9.61 -7.31 -4.28
N ILE A 168 8.88 -6.20 -4.26
CA ILE A 168 7.46 -6.13 -3.94
C ILE A 168 6.65 -5.95 -5.22
N LEU A 169 5.62 -6.77 -5.39
CA LEU A 169 4.64 -6.66 -6.48
C LEU A 169 3.32 -6.10 -5.92
N ASP A 170 2.79 -5.09 -6.59
CA ASP A 170 1.40 -4.64 -6.45
C ASP A 170 0.70 -4.73 -7.81
N PRO A 171 -0.10 -5.80 -8.04
CA PRO A 171 -0.78 -6.01 -9.32
C PRO A 171 -2.01 -5.12 -9.54
N PHE A 172 -2.39 -4.31 -8.54
CA PHE A 172 -3.50 -3.36 -8.57
C PHE A 172 -3.05 -2.04 -7.94
N MET A 173 -1.93 -1.48 -8.46
CA MET A 173 -1.22 -0.39 -7.77
C MET A 173 -2.02 0.92 -7.66
N GLY A 174 -3.07 1.11 -8.47
CA GLY A 174 -3.86 2.33 -8.47
C GLY A 174 -2.98 3.57 -8.63
N SER A 175 -3.05 4.46 -7.65
CA SER A 175 -2.20 5.66 -7.62
C SER A 175 -0.78 5.44 -7.09
N GLY A 176 -0.31 4.20 -6.94
CA GLY A 176 1.08 3.86 -6.63
C GLY A 176 1.49 4.03 -5.16
N THR A 177 0.57 3.94 -4.21
CA THR A 177 0.91 4.15 -2.78
C THR A 177 1.92 3.11 -2.26
N THR A 178 1.77 1.84 -2.64
CA THR A 178 2.74 0.77 -2.31
C THR A 178 4.11 1.09 -2.90
N GLY A 179 4.16 1.60 -4.15
CA GLY A 179 5.40 1.99 -4.82
C GLY A 179 6.11 3.14 -4.12
N VAL A 180 5.38 4.17 -3.68
CA VAL A 180 5.93 5.27 -2.87
C VAL A 180 6.49 4.73 -1.55
N ALA A 181 5.77 3.83 -0.86
CA ALA A 181 6.26 3.21 0.37
C ALA A 181 7.54 2.39 0.13
N CYS A 182 7.62 1.66 -1.00
CA CYS A 182 8.82 0.91 -1.40
C CYS A 182 10.00 1.85 -1.68
N ALA A 183 9.79 2.94 -2.42
CA ALA A 183 10.81 3.94 -2.70
C ALA A 183 11.40 4.53 -1.40
N ASN A 184 10.53 4.91 -0.45
CA ASN A 184 10.95 5.44 0.85
C ASN A 184 11.76 4.42 1.69
N LEU A 185 11.52 3.12 1.52
CA LEU A 185 12.17 2.04 2.25
C LEU A 185 13.33 1.37 1.47
N GLY A 186 13.70 1.89 0.31
CA GLY A 186 14.79 1.34 -0.51
C GLY A 186 14.50 -0.07 -1.05
N ARG A 187 13.24 -0.39 -1.35
CA ARG A 187 12.83 -1.69 -1.91
C ARG A 187 12.51 -1.58 -3.38
N LYS A 188 12.83 -2.62 -4.14
CA LYS A 188 12.41 -2.73 -5.53
C LYS A 188 10.91 -2.92 -5.60
N PHE A 189 10.29 -2.26 -6.58
CA PHE A 189 8.85 -2.29 -6.76
C PHE A 189 8.48 -2.69 -8.19
N ILE A 190 7.49 -3.56 -8.32
CA ILE A 190 6.81 -3.86 -9.57
C ILE A 190 5.34 -3.49 -9.37
N GLY A 191 4.85 -2.54 -10.16
CA GLY A 191 3.47 -2.09 -10.11
C GLY A 191 2.75 -2.36 -11.42
N ILE A 192 1.50 -2.82 -11.35
CA ILE A 192 0.66 -3.00 -12.52
C ILE A 192 -0.62 -2.20 -12.32
N GLU A 193 -1.03 -1.47 -13.36
CA GLU A 193 -2.27 -0.71 -13.38
C GLU A 193 -2.89 -0.79 -14.78
N ILE A 194 -4.18 -0.99 -14.84
CA ILE A 194 -4.91 -1.14 -16.10
C ILE A 194 -5.44 0.21 -16.62
N GLU A 195 -5.72 1.16 -15.72
CA GLU A 195 -6.23 2.48 -16.07
C GLU A 195 -5.08 3.47 -16.29
N GLU A 196 -4.89 3.95 -17.51
CA GLU A 196 -3.81 4.88 -17.90
C GLU A 196 -3.74 6.12 -17.01
N LYS A 197 -4.89 6.67 -16.64
CA LYS A 197 -4.98 7.84 -15.75
C LYS A 197 -4.30 7.58 -14.39
N TYR A 198 -4.57 6.43 -13.77
CA TYR A 198 -3.98 6.09 -12.48
C TYR A 198 -2.53 5.65 -12.61
N PHE A 199 -2.19 5.00 -13.71
CA PHE A 199 -0.81 4.68 -14.05
C PHE A 199 0.05 5.95 -14.13
N ASP A 200 -0.39 7.00 -14.84
CA ASP A 200 0.34 8.26 -14.94
C ASP A 200 0.48 8.97 -13.59
N ILE A 201 -0.55 8.88 -12.75
CA ILE A 201 -0.50 9.41 -11.38
C ILE A 201 0.52 8.63 -10.54
N ALA A 202 0.54 7.31 -10.65
CA ALA A 202 1.50 6.45 -9.95
C ALA A 202 2.93 6.77 -10.34
N CYS A 203 3.21 6.90 -11.65
CA CYS A 203 4.52 7.28 -12.16
C CYS A 203 5.02 8.58 -11.51
N LYS A 204 4.22 9.64 -11.54
CA LYS A 204 4.58 10.94 -10.95
C LYS A 204 4.82 10.86 -9.45
N ARG A 205 3.96 10.14 -8.71
CA ARG A 205 4.11 10.02 -7.26
C ARG A 205 5.36 9.23 -6.86
N ILE A 206 5.66 8.18 -7.58
CA ILE A 206 6.86 7.36 -7.34
C ILE A 206 8.11 8.14 -7.73
N GLU A 207 8.11 8.88 -8.86
CA GLU A 207 9.21 9.75 -9.26
C GLU A 207 9.51 10.81 -8.19
N ILE A 208 8.48 11.47 -7.64
CA ILE A 208 8.63 12.42 -6.54
C ILE A 208 9.26 11.74 -5.32
N ALA A 209 8.83 10.52 -4.97
CA ALA A 209 9.39 9.80 -3.83
C ALA A 209 10.90 9.48 -4.02
N TYR A 210 11.31 9.11 -5.23
CA TYR A 210 12.74 8.90 -5.52
C TYR A 210 13.55 10.19 -5.61
N SER A 211 12.92 11.33 -5.90
CA SER A 211 13.62 12.62 -5.93
C SER A 211 13.85 13.24 -4.55
N GLN A 212 13.18 12.72 -3.51
CA GLN A 212 13.38 13.20 -2.14
C GLN A 212 14.61 12.52 -1.52
N PRO A 213 15.50 13.28 -0.82
CA PRO A 213 16.60 12.68 -0.06
C PRO A 213 16.04 11.66 0.94
N ARG A 214 16.59 10.46 0.97
CA ARG A 214 16.24 9.49 2.01
C ARG A 214 16.87 9.94 3.31
N LEU A 215 16.10 9.98 4.39
CA LEU A 215 16.57 10.40 5.72
C LEU A 215 17.74 9.55 6.26
N PHE A 216 18.08 8.45 5.61
CA PHE A 216 19.08 7.47 6.06
C PHE A 216 20.22 7.21 5.07
N ASP A 217 20.27 7.89 3.91
CA ASP A 217 21.39 7.75 2.97
C ASP A 217 22.71 8.24 3.59
N ASP A 218 22.63 9.18 4.55
CA ASP A 218 23.81 9.70 5.27
C ASP A 218 24.38 8.73 6.34
N LEU A 219 23.65 7.65 6.67
CA LEU A 219 24.08 6.70 7.72
C LEU A 219 24.83 5.47 7.17
N GLU A 220 24.76 5.20 5.87
CA GLU A 220 25.50 4.07 5.28
C GLU A 220 26.98 4.37 5.00
N ASP A 221 27.35 5.65 4.84
CA ASP A 221 28.74 6.04 4.59
C ASP A 221 29.62 6.11 5.85
N ASP A 222 29.04 6.09 7.06
CA ASP A 222 29.82 6.16 8.31
C ASP A 222 29.81 4.85 9.13
N LYS A 223 30.04 3.72 8.46
CA LYS A 223 30.28 2.41 9.14
C LYS A 223 31.56 2.36 9.98
N SER A 224 32.29 3.49 10.08
CA SER A 224 33.53 3.57 10.83
C SER A 224 33.37 3.97 12.30
N LYS A 225 32.16 4.42 12.74
CA LYS A 225 31.96 4.81 14.13
C LYS A 225 31.17 3.78 14.93
N PRO A 226 31.64 3.38 16.11
CA PRO A 226 30.94 2.49 17.01
C PRO A 226 29.58 3.12 17.44
N VAL A 227 28.54 2.30 17.52
CA VAL A 227 27.16 2.68 17.91
C VAL A 227 27.09 3.44 19.25
N GLU A 228 28.07 3.24 20.12
CA GLU A 228 28.19 3.87 21.44
C GLU A 228 28.36 5.41 21.40
N GLN A 229 28.87 5.97 20.30
CA GLN A 229 29.04 7.42 20.14
C GLN A 229 27.73 8.18 19.80
N TRP A 230 26.70 7.47 19.37
CA TRP A 230 25.41 8.09 18.99
C TRP A 230 24.45 8.26 20.16
N LEU A 231 24.70 7.62 21.30
CA LEU A 231 23.77 7.60 22.43
C LEU A 231 24.12 8.60 23.55
N GLY A 232 25.21 9.37 23.41
CA GLY A 232 25.51 10.49 24.30
C GLY A 232 25.59 10.14 25.80
N PHE A 233 25.92 8.89 26.16
CA PHE A 233 26.20 8.55 27.53
C PHE A 233 27.63 8.97 27.86
N GLU A 234 27.82 10.22 28.27
CA GLU A 234 28.98 10.59 29.05
C GLU A 234 28.82 9.92 30.44
N GLU A 235 29.73 9.00 30.74
CA GLU A 235 29.88 8.51 32.10
C GLU A 235 30.29 9.66 32.98
N ALA A 236 29.37 10.13 33.84
CA ALA A 236 29.70 10.98 34.96
C ALA A 236 30.31 10.07 36.04
N LEU A 237 31.62 10.16 36.21
CA LEU A 237 32.37 9.73 37.41
C LEU A 237 32.15 10.70 38.54
#